data_2658af040a4aa443dd53ac6c8be1cab9
#
_entry.id   2658af040a4aa443dd53ac6c8be1cab9
#
_cell.length_a   1.000
_cell.length_b   1.000
_cell.length_c   1.000
_cell.angle_alpha   90.00
_cell.angle_beta   90.00
_cell.angle_gamma   90.00
#
_symmetry.space_group_name_H-M   'P 1'
#
loop_
_entity.id
_entity.type
_entity.pdbx_description
1 polymer ?
#
loop_
_entity_poly.entity_id
_entity_poly.type
_entity_poly.pdbx_seq_one_letter_code
_entity_poly.pdbx_strand_id
1 'polypeptide(L)'
;MGVKINLERDALFSDQALALAKYYVRNGETSPQQAFARAAECYSKGDEAFAQRIYDYVSRQWFMFASPVLSNAYPEGQKADSLPISCFLSYVPDTRAGLVEHQSELAWLTLMGGGVGGHWSDVRAVSKKAPGPLPFIGV
;
A
#
# COMPACT_ATOMS: atom_id res chain seq x y z
N MET A 1 9.29 14.21 -21.73
CA MET A 1 8.55 15.40 -21.19
C MET A 1 7.81 14.95 -19.95
N GLY A 2 7.80 15.74 -18.88
CA GLY A 2 7.08 15.38 -17.66
C GLY A 2 5.60 15.77 -17.71
N VAL A 3 4.85 15.32 -16.69
CA VAL A 3 3.45 15.69 -16.47
C VAL A 3 3.32 17.21 -16.30
N LYS A 4 2.34 17.80 -16.95
CA LYS A 4 2.00 19.23 -16.80
C LYS A 4 1.25 19.43 -15.47
N ILE A 5 1.92 20.04 -14.51
CA ILE A 5 1.39 20.27 -13.16
C ILE A 5 0.58 21.57 -13.13
N ASN A 6 -0.57 21.55 -12.44
CA ASN A 6 -1.36 22.73 -12.15
C ASN A 6 -1.44 22.95 -10.62
N LEU A 7 -0.63 23.86 -10.11
CA LEU A 7 -0.54 24.16 -8.69
C LEU A 7 -1.80 24.88 -8.14
N GLU A 8 -2.59 25.54 -8.99
CA GLU A 8 -3.83 26.18 -8.55
C GLU A 8 -4.85 25.18 -7.99
N ARG A 9 -4.72 23.91 -8.37
CA ARG A 9 -5.58 22.83 -7.85
C ARG A 9 -5.36 22.53 -6.38
N ASP A 10 -4.31 23.06 -5.76
CA ASP A 10 -4.16 22.99 -4.29
C ASP A 10 -5.31 23.66 -3.58
N ALA A 11 -5.95 24.68 -4.18
CA ALA A 11 -7.14 25.32 -3.64
C ALA A 11 -8.38 24.40 -3.54
N LEU A 12 -8.35 23.22 -4.18
CA LEU A 12 -9.41 22.20 -4.04
C LEU A 12 -9.31 21.42 -2.71
N PHE A 13 -8.17 21.49 -2.03
CA PHE A 13 -7.93 20.77 -0.79
C PHE A 13 -8.19 21.65 0.43
N SER A 14 -8.70 21.04 1.51
CA SER A 14 -8.80 21.72 2.80
C SER A 14 -7.40 21.95 3.39
N ASP A 15 -7.29 22.94 4.28
CA ASP A 15 -6.03 23.22 5.02
C ASP A 15 -5.52 21.97 5.75
N GLN A 16 -6.43 21.16 6.30
CA GLN A 16 -6.07 19.91 6.95
C GLN A 16 -5.48 18.89 5.96
N ALA A 17 -6.05 18.76 4.77
CA ALA A 17 -5.54 17.87 3.73
C ALA A 17 -4.17 18.33 3.23
N LEU A 18 -3.96 19.63 3.04
CA LEU A 18 -2.66 20.22 2.69
C LEU A 18 -1.61 19.98 3.79
N ALA A 19 -2.01 20.11 5.06
CA ALA A 19 -1.12 19.79 6.18
C ALA A 19 -0.68 18.33 6.21
N LEU A 20 -1.58 17.39 5.91
CA LEU A 20 -1.29 15.96 5.80
C LEU A 20 -0.44 15.63 4.57
N ALA A 21 -0.58 16.38 3.48
CA ALA A 21 0.20 16.18 2.27
C ALA A 21 1.72 16.32 2.48
N LYS A 22 2.15 17.02 3.54
CA LYS A 22 3.57 17.14 3.92
C LYS A 22 4.25 15.80 4.17
N TYR A 23 3.50 14.76 4.51
CA TYR A 23 4.06 13.40 4.70
C TYR A 23 4.40 12.70 3.38
N TYR A 24 3.86 13.18 2.26
CA TYR A 24 4.00 12.56 0.94
C TYR A 24 4.91 13.31 -0.04
N VAL A 25 5.23 14.58 0.27
CA VAL A 25 6.18 15.35 -0.54
C VAL A 25 7.61 14.85 -0.32
N ARG A 26 8.42 14.89 -1.38
CA ARG A 26 9.80 14.39 -1.41
C ARG A 26 10.66 15.32 -2.27
N ASN A 27 11.97 15.23 -2.12
CA ASN A 27 12.92 15.85 -3.05
C ASN A 27 12.70 17.34 -3.34
N GLY A 28 12.30 18.13 -2.33
CA GLY A 28 12.05 19.57 -2.50
C GLY A 28 10.67 19.93 -3.06
N GLU A 29 9.78 18.96 -3.21
CA GLU A 29 8.38 19.23 -3.52
C GLU A 29 7.74 20.07 -2.42
N THR A 30 6.90 21.02 -2.81
CA THR A 30 6.21 21.97 -1.89
C THR A 30 4.69 21.86 -1.93
N SER A 31 4.17 21.12 -2.90
CA SER A 31 2.74 20.96 -3.16
C SER A 31 2.38 19.49 -3.36
N PRO A 32 1.19 19.02 -2.92
CA PRO A 32 0.67 17.70 -3.21
C PRO A 32 0.55 17.43 -4.71
N GLN A 33 0.36 18.47 -5.55
CA GLN A 33 0.30 18.30 -6.99
C GLN A 33 1.60 17.75 -7.56
N GLN A 34 2.74 18.13 -6.99
CA GLN A 34 4.04 17.60 -7.39
C GLN A 34 4.19 16.13 -7.00
N ALA A 35 3.73 15.75 -5.81
CA ALA A 35 3.72 14.36 -5.38
C ALA A 35 2.79 13.48 -6.25
N PHE A 36 1.65 14.02 -6.67
CA PHE A 36 0.75 13.32 -7.60
C PHE A 36 1.38 13.12 -8.98
N ALA A 37 2.06 14.15 -9.49
CA ALA A 37 2.78 14.05 -10.77
C ALA A 37 3.88 12.98 -10.70
N ARG A 38 4.71 13.03 -9.65
CA ARG A 38 5.77 12.03 -9.41
C ARG A 38 5.20 10.61 -9.37
N ALA A 39 4.10 10.38 -8.66
CA ALA A 39 3.47 9.07 -8.59
C ALA A 39 2.90 8.64 -9.96
N ALA A 40 2.25 9.55 -10.67
CA ALA A 40 1.72 9.27 -12.01
C ALA A 40 2.81 8.89 -13.00
N GLU A 41 3.93 9.61 -13.01
CA GLU A 41 5.08 9.34 -13.87
C GLU A 41 5.77 8.01 -13.49
N CYS A 42 6.02 7.80 -12.21
CA CYS A 42 6.70 6.61 -11.69
C CYS A 42 6.03 5.30 -12.14
N TYR A 43 4.70 5.25 -12.11
CA TYR A 43 3.96 4.00 -12.36
C TYR A 43 3.34 3.92 -13.76
N SER A 44 3.52 4.93 -14.61
CA SER A 44 3.04 4.91 -16.01
C SER A 44 3.96 4.17 -16.97
N LYS A 45 5.14 3.73 -16.50
CA LYS A 45 6.14 2.99 -17.32
C LYS A 45 6.52 3.73 -18.61
N GLY A 46 6.60 5.06 -18.57
CA GLY A 46 6.96 5.89 -19.72
C GLY A 46 5.81 6.28 -20.65
N ASP A 47 4.58 5.85 -20.37
CA ASP A 47 3.40 6.34 -21.10
C ASP A 47 3.01 7.73 -20.57
N GLU A 48 3.48 8.77 -21.26
CA GLU A 48 3.23 10.17 -20.89
C GLU A 48 1.74 10.54 -20.95
N ALA A 49 0.99 10.00 -21.89
CA ALA A 49 -0.44 10.27 -22.01
C ALA A 49 -1.22 9.66 -20.85
N PHE A 50 -0.84 8.46 -20.44
CA PHE A 50 -1.41 7.78 -19.28
C PHE A 50 -1.03 8.50 -17.97
N ALA A 51 0.23 8.90 -17.82
CA ALA A 51 0.70 9.67 -16.67
C ALA A 51 -0.09 10.98 -16.51
N GLN A 52 -0.24 11.75 -17.60
CA GLN A 52 -1.00 12.99 -17.59
C GLN A 52 -2.47 12.76 -17.22
N ARG A 53 -3.09 11.73 -17.76
CA ARG A 53 -4.49 11.40 -17.49
C ARG A 53 -4.69 11.02 -16.01
N ILE A 54 -3.82 10.18 -15.44
CA ILE A 54 -3.88 9.83 -14.02
C ILE A 54 -3.70 11.06 -13.14
N TYR A 55 -2.68 11.88 -13.44
CA TYR A 55 -2.46 13.14 -12.75
C TYR A 55 -3.71 14.03 -12.79
N ASP A 56 -4.28 14.23 -13.97
CA ASP A 56 -5.47 15.06 -14.11
C ASP A 56 -6.66 14.59 -13.27
N TYR A 57 -6.83 13.28 -13.11
CA TYR A 57 -7.90 12.73 -12.30
C TYR A 57 -7.64 12.87 -10.80
N VAL A 58 -6.44 12.52 -10.32
CA VAL A 58 -6.11 12.63 -8.90
C VAL A 58 -6.05 14.08 -8.44
N SER A 59 -5.50 14.96 -9.27
CA SER A 59 -5.37 16.39 -8.98
C SER A 59 -6.71 17.13 -8.89
N ARG A 60 -7.76 16.57 -9.50
CA ARG A 60 -9.16 17.05 -9.42
C ARG A 60 -9.97 16.31 -8.35
N GLN A 61 -9.33 15.48 -7.53
CA GLN A 61 -9.98 14.67 -6.49
C GLN A 61 -11.02 13.65 -7.02
N TRP A 62 -10.90 13.19 -8.25
CA TRP A 62 -11.80 12.17 -8.79
C TRP A 62 -11.46 10.78 -8.25
N PHE A 63 -10.22 10.58 -7.82
CA PHE A 63 -9.76 9.44 -7.03
C PHE A 63 -8.54 9.84 -6.19
N MET A 64 -8.11 8.96 -5.29
CA MET A 64 -6.91 9.14 -4.49
C MET A 64 -5.94 7.98 -4.68
N PHE A 65 -4.64 8.29 -4.72
CA PHE A 65 -3.62 7.27 -4.59
C PHE A 65 -3.62 6.66 -3.19
N ALA A 66 -3.36 5.37 -3.10
CA ALA A 66 -3.04 4.75 -1.81
C ALA A 66 -1.74 5.35 -1.24
N SER A 67 -1.64 5.41 0.08
CA SER A 67 -0.45 5.97 0.76
C SER A 67 0.87 5.37 0.28
N PRO A 68 1.02 4.04 0.08
CA PRO A 68 2.26 3.47 -0.44
C PRO A 68 2.61 3.91 -1.86
N VAL A 69 1.60 4.17 -2.69
CA VAL A 69 1.82 4.68 -4.06
C VAL A 69 2.45 6.07 -4.02
N LEU A 70 1.97 6.97 -3.15
CA LEU A 70 2.55 8.30 -2.99
C LEU A 70 3.91 8.26 -2.30
N SER A 71 4.02 7.48 -1.21
CA SER A 71 5.24 7.44 -0.39
C SER A 71 6.41 6.79 -1.11
N ASN A 72 6.14 5.75 -1.91
CA ASN A 72 7.16 4.91 -2.52
C ASN A 72 7.39 5.22 -4.00
N ALA A 73 6.67 6.18 -4.58
CA ALA A 73 6.99 6.69 -5.90
C ALA A 73 8.34 7.42 -5.87
N TYR A 74 9.16 7.16 -6.85
CA TYR A 74 10.51 7.72 -7.00
C TYR A 74 10.60 8.52 -8.31
N PRO A 75 11.47 9.54 -8.37
CA PRO A 75 11.73 10.28 -9.60
C PRO A 75 12.32 9.39 -10.69
N GLU A 76 12.16 9.81 -11.93
CA GLU A 76 12.77 9.14 -13.08
C GLU A 76 14.29 8.98 -12.89
N GLY A 77 14.81 7.80 -13.22
CA GLY A 77 16.23 7.45 -13.08
C GLY A 77 16.66 7.00 -11.67
N GLN A 78 15.78 7.07 -10.68
CA GLN A 78 16.06 6.49 -9.36
C GLN A 78 15.46 5.08 -9.25
N LYS A 79 16.04 4.26 -8.38
CA LYS A 79 15.55 2.91 -8.12
C LYS A 79 14.59 2.92 -6.94
N ALA A 80 13.48 2.19 -7.06
CA ALA A 80 12.54 2.02 -5.95
C ALA A 80 13.17 1.23 -4.82
N ASP A 81 13.08 1.77 -3.62
CA ASP A 81 13.50 1.08 -2.39
C ASP A 81 12.38 0.24 -1.78
N SER A 82 11.14 0.49 -2.18
CA SER A 82 9.95 -0.12 -1.61
C SER A 82 8.86 -0.33 -2.66
N LEU A 83 7.99 -1.30 -2.44
CA LEU A 83 6.84 -1.57 -3.30
C LEU A 83 5.71 -0.54 -3.06
N PRO A 84 4.86 -0.26 -4.06
CA PRO A 84 3.71 0.65 -3.92
C PRO A 84 2.52 0.00 -3.21
N ILE A 85 2.75 -1.03 -2.43
CA ILE A 85 1.77 -1.80 -1.67
C ILE A 85 2.25 -2.02 -0.25
N SER A 86 1.31 -2.09 0.70
CA SER A 86 1.57 -2.43 2.11
C SER A 86 0.53 -3.41 2.66
N CYS A 87 -0.25 -4.06 1.78
CA CYS A 87 -1.27 -5.02 2.17
C CYS A 87 -0.89 -6.40 1.65
N PHE A 88 -0.95 -7.39 2.54
CA PHE A 88 -0.58 -8.77 2.26
C PHE A 88 -1.70 -9.71 2.68
N LEU A 89 -1.85 -10.80 1.95
CA LEU A 89 -2.78 -11.87 2.28
C LEU A 89 -1.97 -13.11 2.61
N SER A 90 -2.30 -13.75 3.74
CA SER A 90 -1.67 -14.97 4.22
C SER A 90 -2.72 -16.07 4.35
N TYR A 91 -2.37 -17.27 3.90
CA TYR A 91 -3.19 -18.47 4.05
C TYR A 91 -2.71 -19.29 5.23
N VAL A 92 -3.63 -19.81 6.01
CA VAL A 92 -3.33 -20.62 7.19
C VAL A 92 -3.67 -22.10 6.91
N PRO A 93 -2.67 -22.96 6.64
CA PRO A 93 -2.90 -24.38 6.48
C PRO A 93 -3.39 -25.03 7.78
N ASP A 94 -4.28 -26.02 7.67
CA ASP A 94 -4.78 -26.81 8.82
C ASP A 94 -3.73 -27.82 9.32
N THR A 95 -2.56 -27.30 9.70
CA THR A 95 -1.44 -28.07 10.27
C THR A 95 -0.78 -27.30 11.41
N ARG A 96 -0.10 -28.01 12.33
CA ARG A 96 0.65 -27.34 13.41
C ARG A 96 1.74 -26.43 12.87
N ALA A 97 2.48 -26.90 11.86
CA ALA A 97 3.52 -26.11 11.22
C ALA A 97 2.93 -24.86 10.58
N GLY A 98 1.84 -24.99 9.79
CA GLY A 98 1.20 -23.85 9.15
C GLY A 98 0.67 -22.80 10.12
N LEU A 99 0.16 -23.21 11.29
CA LEU A 99 -0.24 -22.26 12.33
C LEU A 99 0.94 -21.47 12.89
N VAL A 100 2.06 -22.12 13.13
CA VAL A 100 3.29 -21.48 13.64
C VAL A 100 3.93 -20.60 12.57
N GLU A 101 4.03 -21.11 11.34
CA GLU A 101 4.57 -20.37 10.19
C GLU A 101 3.76 -19.10 9.90
N HIS A 102 2.42 -19.20 9.97
CA HIS A 102 1.56 -18.02 9.82
C HIS A 102 1.85 -16.94 10.87
N GLN A 103 2.07 -17.32 12.14
CA GLN A 103 2.43 -16.34 13.17
C GLN A 103 3.78 -15.66 12.88
N SER A 104 4.74 -16.42 12.40
CA SER A 104 6.04 -15.88 12.01
C SER A 104 5.92 -14.93 10.81
N GLU A 105 5.17 -15.33 9.79
CA GLU A 105 4.90 -14.50 8.60
C GLU A 105 4.19 -13.20 9.00
N LEU A 106 3.14 -13.30 9.82
CA LEU A 106 2.41 -12.15 10.34
C LEU A 106 3.33 -11.18 11.08
N ALA A 107 4.21 -11.69 11.94
CA ALA A 107 5.15 -10.87 12.69
C ALA A 107 6.12 -10.14 11.75
N TRP A 108 6.73 -10.83 10.80
CA TRP A 108 7.66 -10.21 9.84
C TRP A 108 7.01 -9.16 8.98
N LEU A 109 5.87 -9.45 8.37
CA LEU A 109 5.15 -8.51 7.51
C LEU A 109 4.71 -7.26 8.27
N THR A 110 4.25 -7.43 9.52
CA THR A 110 3.85 -6.32 10.39
C THR A 110 5.03 -5.46 10.82
N LEU A 111 6.16 -6.07 11.18
CA LEU A 111 7.40 -5.36 11.52
C LEU A 111 7.92 -4.51 10.35
N MET A 112 7.70 -4.95 9.12
CA MET A 112 8.05 -4.20 7.91
C MET A 112 7.00 -3.15 7.52
N GLY A 113 5.98 -2.90 8.37
CA GLY A 113 4.96 -1.89 8.13
C GLY A 113 3.80 -2.36 7.26
N GLY A 114 3.66 -3.67 7.02
CA GLY A 114 2.57 -4.25 6.24
C GLY A 114 1.30 -4.49 7.06
N GLY A 115 0.13 -4.29 6.43
CA GLY A 115 -1.14 -4.81 6.93
C GLY A 115 -1.33 -6.25 6.43
N VAL A 116 -1.72 -7.18 7.29
CA VAL A 116 -1.85 -8.61 6.95
C VAL A 116 -3.27 -9.10 7.22
N GLY A 117 -3.92 -9.66 6.19
CA GLY A 117 -5.17 -10.41 6.31
C GLY A 117 -4.91 -11.91 6.27
N GLY A 118 -5.34 -12.65 7.31
CA GLY A 118 -5.19 -14.10 7.37
C GLY A 118 -6.48 -14.83 6.94
N HIS A 119 -6.36 -15.82 6.07
CA HIS A 119 -7.47 -16.72 5.70
C HIS A 119 -7.43 -17.99 6.55
N TRP A 120 -8.39 -18.11 7.46
CA TRP A 120 -8.48 -19.17 8.46
C TRP A 120 -9.58 -20.20 8.19
N SER A 121 -10.33 -20.05 7.11
CA SER A 121 -11.55 -20.86 6.87
C SER A 121 -11.28 -22.35 6.72
N ASP A 122 -10.07 -22.74 6.35
CA ASP A 122 -9.69 -24.15 6.16
C ASP A 122 -9.17 -24.80 7.46
N VAL A 123 -8.96 -24.00 8.51
CA VAL A 123 -8.57 -24.53 9.81
C VAL A 123 -9.80 -25.15 10.48
N ARG A 124 -9.75 -26.46 10.71
CA ARG A 124 -10.87 -27.21 11.29
C ARG A 124 -11.15 -26.82 12.75
N ALA A 125 -12.40 -26.86 13.13
CA ALA A 125 -12.79 -26.72 14.52
C ALA A 125 -12.32 -27.93 15.36
N VAL A 126 -11.90 -27.67 16.58
CA VAL A 126 -11.60 -28.74 17.54
C VAL A 126 -12.89 -29.41 17.98
N SER A 127 -12.99 -30.72 17.83
CA SER A 127 -14.14 -31.50 18.30
C SER A 127 -13.68 -32.86 18.82
N LYS A 128 -14.56 -33.51 19.64
CA LYS A 128 -14.31 -34.86 20.10
C LYS A 128 -14.20 -35.91 19.01
N LYS A 129 -14.88 -35.68 17.86
CA LYS A 129 -14.90 -36.58 16.71
C LYS A 129 -13.83 -36.26 15.68
N ALA A 130 -13.38 -35.02 15.60
CA ALA A 130 -12.36 -34.55 14.68
C ALA A 130 -11.43 -33.59 15.43
N PRO A 131 -10.45 -34.12 16.17
CA PRO A 131 -9.49 -33.29 16.86
C PRO A 131 -8.73 -32.46 15.80
N GLY A 132 -8.66 -31.16 16.01
CA GLY A 132 -7.96 -30.24 15.12
C GLY A 132 -6.47 -30.52 15.01
N PRO A 133 -5.73 -29.68 14.30
CA PRO A 133 -4.29 -29.82 14.11
C PRO A 133 -3.49 -29.75 15.42
N LEU A 134 -4.12 -29.27 16.48
CA LEU A 134 -3.57 -29.23 17.84
C LEU A 134 -4.35 -30.21 18.73
N PRO A 135 -3.95 -31.51 18.79
CA PRO A 135 -4.66 -32.48 19.62
C PRO A 135 -4.60 -32.20 21.11
N PHE A 136 -3.81 -31.23 21.53
CA PHE A 136 -3.62 -30.90 22.96
C PHE A 136 -3.40 -29.37 23.16
N ILE A 137 -4.43 -28.59 22.94
CA ILE A 137 -4.73 -27.54 23.89
C ILE A 137 -5.95 -28.09 24.66
N GLY A 138 -5.72 -29.19 25.32
CA GLY A 138 -6.66 -29.71 26.29
C GLY A 138 -6.18 -29.26 27.63
N VAL A 139 -6.94 -28.42 28.23
CA VAL A 139 -7.13 -28.43 29.66
C VAL A 139 -8.21 -29.44 29.93
#